data_959e90c113ae7e35bb5ac0c2a4b7d5d0
#
_entry.id   959e90c113ae7e35bb5ac0c2a4b7d5d0
#
_cell.length_a   1.000
_cell.length_b   1.000
_cell.length_c   1.000
_cell.angle_alpha   90.00
_cell.angle_beta   90.00
_cell.angle_gamma   90.00
#
_symmetry.space_group_name_H-M   'P 1'
#
loop_
_entity.id
_entity.type
_entity.pdbx_description
1 polymer ?
#
loop_
_entity_poly.entity_id
_entity_poly.type
_entity_poly.pdbx_seq_one_letter_code
_entity_poly.pdbx_strand_id
1 'polypeptide(L)'
;MDLRQWWESLRKRWSRPETLGARGERLAAARYRRAGATILAMNWRAGQDEIDLVALEGRVLVFVEVKTRTAEHGGAGHAAVDERKRTALRRAAKAWLREIGGAPHWRFDIVEVLVCIDGSVRILQHRGEPLFGPRRF
;
A
#
# COMPACT_ATOMS: atom_id res chain seq x y z
N MET A 1 -2.17 -16.38 37.38
CA MET A 1 -2.84 -15.81 36.24
C MET A 1 -3.58 -16.95 35.54
N ASP A 2 -4.89 -16.83 35.46
CA ASP A 2 -5.73 -17.81 34.75
C ASP A 2 -5.48 -17.72 33.23
N LEU A 3 -5.41 -18.86 32.57
CA LEU A 3 -5.26 -18.98 31.11
C LEU A 3 -6.33 -18.17 30.34
N ARG A 4 -7.54 -18.04 30.91
CA ARG A 4 -8.59 -17.18 30.35
C ARG A 4 -8.20 -15.70 30.35
N GLN A 5 -7.69 -15.21 31.47
CA GLN A 5 -7.23 -13.82 31.60
C GLN A 5 -6.04 -13.55 30.68
N TRP A 6 -5.16 -14.55 30.53
CA TRP A 6 -4.05 -14.45 29.60
C TRP A 6 -4.53 -14.39 28.14
N TRP A 7 -5.46 -15.24 27.74
CA TRP A 7 -6.11 -15.21 26.43
C TRP A 7 -6.87 -13.90 26.18
N GLU A 8 -7.58 -13.39 27.16
CA GLU A 8 -8.29 -12.13 27.05
C GLU A 8 -7.34 -10.93 26.93
N SER A 9 -6.22 -10.95 27.63
CA SER A 9 -5.19 -9.93 27.51
C SER A 9 -4.49 -9.97 26.17
N LEU A 10 -4.25 -11.16 25.63
CA LEU A 10 -3.73 -11.35 24.29
C LEU A 10 -4.74 -10.88 23.24
N ARG A 11 -6.00 -11.25 23.39
CA ARG A 11 -7.06 -10.80 22.49
C ARG A 11 -7.21 -9.28 22.47
N LYS A 12 -7.12 -8.62 23.63
CA LYS A 12 -7.11 -7.16 23.74
C LYS A 12 -5.88 -6.52 23.09
N ARG A 13 -4.74 -7.18 23.13
CA ARG A 13 -3.52 -6.76 22.45
C ARG A 13 -3.63 -6.89 20.93
N TRP A 14 -4.37 -7.89 20.46
CA TRP A 14 -4.57 -8.19 19.03
C TRP A 14 -5.80 -7.50 18.44
N SER A 15 -6.70 -6.99 19.27
CA SER A 15 -7.91 -6.26 18.87
C SER A 15 -7.76 -4.74 19.03
N ARG A 16 -6.58 -4.19 18.73
CA ARG A 16 -6.50 -2.74 18.51
C ARG A 16 -7.42 -2.42 17.33
N PRO A 17 -8.31 -1.42 17.49
CA PRO A 17 -9.13 -1.03 16.35
C PRO A 17 -8.23 -0.70 15.17
N GLU A 18 -8.53 -1.28 14.03
CA GLU A 18 -7.81 -1.06 12.80
C GLU A 18 -7.81 0.43 12.46
N THR A 19 -6.65 1.00 12.20
CA THR A 19 -6.55 2.39 11.77
C THR A 19 -7.13 2.55 10.36
N LEU A 20 -7.55 3.74 10.00
CA LEU A 20 -8.05 4.04 8.65
C LEU A 20 -7.01 3.66 7.57
N GLY A 21 -5.75 3.99 7.81
CA GLY A 21 -4.66 3.63 6.91
C GLY A 21 -4.48 2.13 6.75
N ALA A 22 -4.44 1.38 7.86
CA ALA A 22 -4.32 -0.08 7.84
C ALA A 22 -5.51 -0.75 7.13
N ARG A 23 -6.72 -0.22 7.32
CA ARG A 23 -7.91 -0.67 6.60
C ARG A 23 -7.76 -0.46 5.10
N GLY A 24 -7.30 0.70 4.67
CA GLY A 24 -7.08 1.01 3.27
C GLY A 24 -6.05 0.07 2.63
N GLU A 25 -4.95 -0.18 3.30
CA GLU A 25 -3.91 -1.10 2.83
C GLU A 25 -4.43 -2.53 2.70
N ARG A 26 -5.22 -2.99 3.67
CA ARG A 26 -5.86 -4.31 3.62
C ARG A 26 -6.84 -4.43 2.45
N LEU A 27 -7.64 -3.41 2.19
CA LEU A 27 -8.59 -3.38 1.08
C LEU A 27 -7.88 -3.31 -0.27
N ALA A 28 -6.80 -2.53 -0.37
CA ALA A 28 -5.96 -2.49 -1.56
C ALA A 28 -5.33 -3.86 -1.85
N ALA A 29 -4.77 -4.52 -0.84
CA ALA A 29 -4.21 -5.86 -0.98
C ALA A 29 -5.26 -6.88 -1.46
N ALA A 30 -6.47 -6.83 -0.91
CA ALA A 30 -7.57 -7.70 -1.33
C ALA A 30 -7.94 -7.48 -2.81
N ARG A 31 -7.91 -6.24 -3.28
CA ARG A 31 -8.15 -5.92 -4.69
C ARG A 31 -7.11 -6.55 -5.61
N TYR A 32 -5.83 -6.44 -5.27
CA TYR A 32 -4.75 -7.08 -6.05
C TYR A 32 -4.89 -8.61 -6.06
N ARG A 33 -5.19 -9.22 -4.93
CA ARG A 33 -5.42 -10.67 -4.84
C ARG A 33 -6.59 -11.12 -5.73
N ARG A 34 -7.70 -10.39 -5.74
CA ARG A 34 -8.85 -10.69 -6.61
C ARG A 34 -8.51 -10.57 -8.08
N ALA A 35 -7.59 -9.69 -8.45
CA ALA A 35 -7.09 -9.57 -9.81
C ALA A 35 -6.04 -10.64 -10.17
N GLY A 36 -5.73 -11.56 -9.25
CA GLY A 36 -4.80 -12.66 -9.48
C GLY A 36 -3.35 -12.36 -9.07
N ALA A 37 -3.08 -11.22 -8.46
CA ALA A 37 -1.75 -10.89 -7.99
C ALA A 37 -1.41 -11.60 -6.68
N THR A 38 -0.12 -11.86 -6.47
CA THR A 38 0.42 -12.34 -5.20
C THR A 38 0.98 -11.17 -4.41
N ILE A 39 0.58 -11.04 -3.14
CA ILE A 39 1.13 -10.02 -2.25
C ILE A 39 2.46 -10.54 -1.68
N LEU A 40 3.53 -9.83 -1.96
CA LEU A 40 4.87 -10.19 -1.52
C LEU A 40 5.24 -9.56 -0.17
N ALA A 41 4.78 -8.34 0.08
CA ALA A 41 5.01 -7.65 1.34
C ALA A 41 3.96 -6.56 1.58
N MET A 42 3.73 -6.25 2.85
CA MET A 42 2.95 -5.11 3.31
C MET A 42 3.80 -4.32 4.29
N ASN A 43 3.73 -2.99 4.21
CA ASN A 43 4.48 -2.08 5.07
C ASN A 43 5.97 -2.43 5.13
N TRP A 44 6.56 -2.65 3.97
CA TRP A 44 7.97 -2.98 3.87
C TRP A 44 8.83 -1.74 4.07
N ARG A 45 9.83 -1.88 4.92
CA ARG A 45 10.72 -0.78 5.28
C ARG A 45 12.15 -1.01 4.81
N ALA A 46 12.75 0.07 4.31
CA ALA A 46 14.17 0.18 4.04
C ALA A 46 14.69 1.47 4.69
N GLY A 47 15.38 1.36 5.81
CA GLY A 47 15.78 2.53 6.60
C GLY A 47 14.55 3.29 7.12
N GLN A 48 14.43 4.56 6.71
CA GLN A 48 13.29 5.42 7.06
C GLN A 48 12.17 5.40 6.02
N ASP A 49 12.41 4.75 4.89
CA ASP A 49 11.47 4.70 3.78
C ASP A 49 10.56 3.47 3.88
N GLU A 50 9.34 3.60 3.43
CA GLU A 50 8.33 2.55 3.49
C GLU A 50 7.59 2.40 2.16
N ILE A 51 7.27 1.17 1.80
CA ILE A 51 6.35 0.85 0.71
C ILE A 51 5.13 0.17 1.33
N ASP A 52 3.93 0.70 1.06
CA ASP A 52 2.71 0.20 1.66
C ASP A 52 2.40 -1.23 1.23
N LEU A 53 2.64 -1.55 -0.04
CA LEU A 53 2.35 -2.85 -0.61
C LEU A 53 3.29 -3.17 -1.76
N VAL A 54 3.79 -4.39 -1.79
CA VAL A 54 4.52 -4.95 -2.94
C VAL A 54 3.79 -6.19 -3.44
N ALA A 55 3.42 -6.19 -4.69
CA ALA A 55 2.66 -7.26 -5.33
C ALA A 55 3.38 -7.78 -6.58
N LEU A 56 3.07 -9.01 -6.94
CA LEU A 56 3.48 -9.62 -8.19
C LEU A 56 2.25 -9.94 -9.03
N GLU A 57 2.10 -9.26 -10.14
CA GLU A 57 1.02 -9.46 -11.11
C GLU A 57 1.60 -10.09 -12.38
N GLY A 58 1.40 -11.38 -12.54
CA GLY A 58 2.09 -12.12 -13.60
C GLY A 58 3.60 -12.05 -13.39
N ARG A 59 4.30 -11.39 -14.32
CA ARG A 59 5.76 -11.16 -14.25
C ARG A 59 6.13 -9.74 -13.85
N VAL A 60 5.13 -8.91 -13.55
CA VAL A 60 5.34 -7.50 -13.21
C VAL A 60 5.34 -7.31 -11.71
N LEU A 61 6.44 -6.79 -11.19
CA LEU A 61 6.53 -6.35 -9.80
C LEU A 61 5.85 -5.00 -9.65
N VAL A 62 4.92 -4.89 -8.72
CA VAL A 62 4.13 -3.69 -8.50
C VAL A 62 4.43 -3.11 -7.12
N PHE A 63 4.98 -1.89 -7.09
CA PHE A 63 5.10 -1.12 -5.87
C PHE A 63 3.88 -0.23 -5.73
N VAL A 64 3.23 -0.26 -4.58
CA VAL A 64 1.95 0.41 -4.37
C VAL A 64 2.02 1.38 -3.20
N GLU A 65 1.61 2.61 -3.44
CA GLU A 65 1.28 3.59 -2.41
C GLU A 65 -0.23 3.63 -2.23
N VAL A 66 -0.69 3.48 -1.00
CA VAL A 66 -2.12 3.48 -0.65
C VAL A 66 -2.48 4.79 0.03
N LYS A 67 -3.45 5.50 -0.52
CA LYS A 67 -4.03 6.71 0.04
C LYS A 67 -5.45 6.43 0.51
N THR A 68 -5.67 6.48 1.81
CA THR A 68 -7.00 6.25 2.40
C THR A 68 -7.60 7.57 2.86
N ARG A 69 -8.84 7.82 2.47
CA ARG A 69 -9.58 9.03 2.81
C ARG A 69 -11.02 8.70 3.17
N THR A 70 -11.63 9.57 3.98
CA THR A 70 -13.07 9.58 4.16
C THR A 70 -13.73 10.46 3.11
N ALA A 71 -14.92 10.09 2.64
CA ALA A 71 -15.63 10.81 1.60
C ALA A 71 -16.07 12.23 2.02
N GLU A 72 -16.14 12.51 3.31
CA GLU A 72 -16.49 13.83 3.86
C GLU A 72 -15.51 14.93 3.48
N HIS A 73 -14.26 14.59 3.27
CA HIS A 73 -13.21 15.52 2.85
C HIS A 73 -13.15 15.66 1.34
N GLY A 74 -14.21 15.26 0.71
CA GLY A 74 -14.65 15.50 -0.64
C GLY A 74 -13.56 15.51 -1.66
N GLY A 75 -13.51 15.20 -2.55
CA GLY A 75 -12.69 15.43 -3.69
C GLY A 75 -12.04 14.17 -4.12
N ALA A 76 -12.59 13.59 -5.10
CA ALA A 76 -11.88 12.81 -6.09
C ALA A 76 -10.71 13.66 -6.67
N GLY A 77 -9.86 14.18 -5.79
CA GLY A 77 -8.62 14.80 -6.16
C GLY A 77 -7.59 13.69 -6.15
N HIS A 78 -7.01 13.43 -7.28
CA HIS A 78 -5.74 12.76 -7.39
C HIS A 78 -4.82 13.39 -6.32
N ALA A 79 -4.61 12.67 -5.19
CA ALA A 79 -3.67 13.12 -4.20
C ALA A 79 -2.29 13.04 -4.83
N ALA A 80 -1.83 14.16 -5.31
CA ALA A 80 -0.49 14.28 -5.81
C ALA A 80 0.47 13.78 -4.73
N VAL A 81 1.17 12.71 -5.01
CA VAL A 81 2.33 12.31 -4.23
C VAL A 81 3.33 13.41 -4.41
N ASP A 82 3.70 14.12 -3.33
CA ASP A 82 4.67 15.20 -3.42
C ASP A 82 6.06 14.64 -3.80
N GLU A 83 6.95 15.50 -4.23
CA GLU A 83 8.28 15.08 -4.70
C GLU A 83 9.13 14.46 -3.58
N ARG A 84 8.93 14.88 -2.34
CA ARG A 84 9.58 14.29 -1.17
C ARG A 84 9.16 12.83 -0.98
N LYS A 85 7.86 12.54 -1.10
CA LYS A 85 7.31 11.20 -1.00
C LYS A 85 7.76 10.33 -2.18
N ARG A 86 7.80 10.88 -3.39
CA ARG A 86 8.34 10.19 -4.57
C ARG A 86 9.79 9.78 -4.39
N THR A 87 10.61 10.66 -3.86
CA THR A 87 12.03 10.38 -3.59
C THR A 87 12.18 9.24 -2.60
N ALA A 88 11.39 9.23 -1.52
CA ALA A 88 11.38 8.15 -0.54
C ALA A 88 10.95 6.81 -1.16
N LEU A 89 9.89 6.82 -1.97
CA LEU A 89 9.41 5.62 -2.68
C LEU A 89 10.44 5.09 -3.68
N ARG A 90 11.13 5.97 -4.41
CA ARG A 90 12.22 5.57 -5.31
C ARG A 90 13.35 4.85 -4.57
N ARG A 91 13.77 5.39 -3.42
CA ARG A 91 14.81 4.76 -2.58
C ARG A 91 14.38 3.39 -2.11
N ALA A 92 13.16 3.28 -1.59
CA ALA A 92 12.61 2.03 -1.12
C ALA A 92 12.46 0.99 -2.24
N ALA A 93 11.96 1.38 -3.41
CA ALA A 93 11.85 0.50 -4.57
C ALA A 93 13.22 0.01 -5.05
N LYS A 94 14.21 0.89 -5.11
CA LYS A 94 15.59 0.51 -5.46
C LYS A 94 16.18 -0.46 -4.44
N ALA A 95 15.91 -0.28 -3.15
CA ALA A 95 16.37 -1.17 -2.10
C ALA A 95 15.75 -2.57 -2.24
N TRP A 96 14.44 -2.64 -2.51
CA TRP A 96 13.75 -3.90 -2.80
C TRP A 96 14.37 -4.62 -4.00
N LEU A 97 14.53 -3.90 -5.11
CA LEU A 97 15.10 -4.46 -6.34
C LEU A 97 16.53 -4.98 -6.13
N ARG A 98 17.33 -4.30 -5.33
CA ARG A 98 18.69 -4.78 -4.99
C ARG A 98 18.64 -6.09 -4.18
N GLU A 99 17.73 -6.21 -3.23
CA GLU A 99 17.60 -7.44 -2.42
C GLU A 99 17.26 -8.66 -3.27
N ILE A 100 16.41 -8.51 -4.27
CA ILE A 100 15.99 -9.63 -5.13
C ILE A 100 16.88 -9.82 -6.37
N GLY A 101 17.92 -9.01 -6.55
CA GLY A 101 18.82 -9.11 -7.71
C GLY A 101 18.26 -8.46 -8.98
N GLY A 102 17.28 -7.58 -8.86
CA GLY A 102 16.62 -6.89 -9.96
C GLY A 102 15.33 -7.56 -10.42
N ALA A 103 14.55 -6.81 -11.18
CA ALA A 103 13.34 -7.30 -11.86
C ALA A 103 13.26 -6.67 -13.25
N PRO A 104 13.03 -7.47 -14.30
CA PRO A 104 12.98 -6.92 -15.66
C PRO A 104 11.74 -6.07 -15.90
N HIS A 105 10.65 -6.34 -15.19
CA HIS A 105 9.39 -5.63 -15.32
C HIS A 105 8.90 -5.20 -13.93
N TRP A 106 8.72 -3.92 -13.76
CA TRP A 106 8.12 -3.36 -12.56
C TRP A 106 7.36 -2.07 -12.91
N ARG A 107 6.38 -1.75 -12.08
CA ARG A 107 5.64 -0.49 -12.17
C ARG A 107 5.31 0.02 -10.78
N PHE A 108 4.92 1.28 -10.72
CA PHE A 108 4.42 1.93 -9.53
C PHE A 108 2.95 2.27 -9.70
N ASP A 109 2.14 1.89 -8.73
CA ASP A 109 0.71 2.19 -8.68
C ASP A 109 0.39 3.06 -7.47
N ILE A 110 -0.59 3.94 -7.62
CA ILE A 110 -1.23 4.64 -6.51
C ILE A 110 -2.64 4.10 -6.39
N VAL A 111 -3.03 3.69 -5.19
CA VAL A 111 -4.39 3.22 -4.89
C VAL A 111 -5.03 4.17 -3.90
N GLU A 112 -6.12 4.80 -4.32
CA GLU A 112 -6.96 5.61 -3.45
C GLU A 112 -8.11 4.76 -2.92
N VAL A 113 -8.26 4.74 -1.60
CA VAL A 113 -9.35 4.04 -0.90
C VAL A 113 -10.23 5.09 -0.25
N LEU A 114 -11.45 5.24 -0.74
CA LEU A 114 -12.43 6.17 -0.24
C LEU A 114 -13.44 5.43 0.64
N VAL A 115 -13.47 5.74 1.92
CA VAL A 115 -14.44 5.19 2.87
C VAL A 115 -15.60 6.18 3.01
N CYS A 116 -16.78 5.79 2.57
CA CYS A 116 -17.97 6.62 2.61
C CYS A 116 -18.64 6.58 3.99
N ILE A 117 -19.46 7.58 4.31
CA ILE A 117 -20.19 7.69 5.58
C ILE A 117 -21.08 6.49 5.84
N ASP A 118 -21.69 5.93 4.80
CA ASP A 118 -22.55 4.74 4.87
C ASP A 118 -21.77 3.42 5.04
N GLY A 119 -20.44 3.50 5.15
CA GLY A 119 -19.55 2.34 5.26
C GLY A 119 -19.17 1.70 3.93
N SER A 120 -19.71 2.17 2.82
CA SER A 120 -19.28 1.72 1.48
C SER A 120 -17.86 2.19 1.17
N VAL A 121 -17.17 1.45 0.30
CA VAL A 121 -15.79 1.72 -0.07
C VAL A 121 -15.67 1.81 -1.58
N ARG A 122 -14.98 2.84 -2.05
CA ARG A 122 -14.60 2.99 -3.46
C ARG A 122 -13.08 2.90 -3.56
N ILE A 123 -12.59 2.13 -4.51
CA ILE A 123 -11.16 1.97 -4.76
C ILE A 123 -10.86 2.46 -6.18
N LEU A 124 -9.94 3.41 -6.26
CA LEU A 124 -9.42 3.94 -7.53
C LEU A 124 -7.96 3.53 -7.66
N GLN A 125 -7.65 2.80 -8.68
CA GLN A 125 -6.30 2.33 -8.96
C GLN A 125 -5.70 3.13 -10.13
N HIS A 126 -4.62 3.83 -9.86
CA HIS A 126 -3.82 4.55 -10.84
C HIS A 126 -2.61 3.70 -11.19
N ARG A 127 -2.69 2.98 -12.30
CA ARG A 127 -1.64 2.05 -12.74
C ARG A 127 -0.54 2.77 -13.48
N GLY A 128 0.71 2.39 -13.19
CA GLY A 128 1.86 2.85 -13.95
C GLY A 128 2.17 4.33 -13.76
N GLU A 129 1.98 4.86 -12.58
CA GLU A 129 2.35 6.22 -12.27
C GLU A 129 3.87 6.42 -12.39
N PRO A 130 4.34 7.56 -12.93
CA PRO A 130 5.76 7.79 -13.10
C PRO A 130 6.44 8.02 -11.75
N LEU A 131 7.16 7.02 -11.29
CA LEU A 131 7.97 7.09 -10.07
C LEU A 131 9.31 7.78 -10.33
N PHE A 132 9.89 7.49 -11.48
CA PHE A 132 11.06 8.20 -12.00
C PHE A 132 10.56 9.17 -13.06
N GLY A 133 11.07 10.40 -13.04
CA GLY A 133 10.66 11.42 -14.00
C GLY A 133 10.69 10.92 -15.45
N PRO A 134 10.15 11.69 -16.40
CA PRO A 134 10.06 11.24 -17.79
C PRO A 134 11.42 10.78 -18.26
N ARG A 135 11.48 9.57 -18.81
CA ARG A 135 12.69 9.09 -19.47
C ARG A 135 13.03 10.12 -20.54
N ARG A 136 14.10 10.83 -20.36
CA ARG A 136 14.70 11.60 -21.44
C ARG A 136 15.28 10.57 -22.40
N PHE A 137 14.60 10.39 -23.49
CA PHE A 137 15.15 9.66 -24.63
C PHE A 137 16.22 10.51 -25.30
#